data_2cdd8975a4ee13a9337e6e0dbd1a218d
#
_entry.id   2cdd8975a4ee13a9337e6e0dbd1a218d
#
_cell.length_a   1.000
_cell.length_b   1.000
_cell.length_c   1.000
_cell.angle_alpha   90.00
_cell.angle_beta   90.00
_cell.angle_gamma   90.00
#
_symmetry.space_group_name_H-M   'P 1'
#
loop_
_entity.id
_entity.type
_entity.pdbx_description
1 polymer ?
#
loop_
_entity_poly.entity_id
_entity_poly.type
_entity_poly.pdbx_seq_one_letter_code
_entity_poly.pdbx_strand_id
1 'polypeptide(L)'
;MNRILVLGASMVALGLVTTSCGSTGGTSSSSPTQIASQMTLGGPAECPTRPFCQAGLVRVYGLHFKAFRPLDAGGPLTKAALDRGDIDLGLIFSSDSAYSTGKYVQLADDKHLQNADNVVPLIKTSKATADVTALLNEIDGKLTTQDLIALNKSSDVDKQDPDVIAKKWLTDHSYSTSASGASKGTITVGALNFPESAILAQIYGQALKGKGYTITFKLNLGSREVVEPALEKGDIDLFPDYAATELEFQNKGKGEATPDAAATVAKLNTYLDPKGLKALDPSPAVDQNAFAVLKSGKYGKYTKLSDLAGNA
;
A
#
# COMPACT_ATOMS: atom_id res chain seq x y z
N MET A 1 44.13 -39.36 -41.55
CA MET A 1 44.59 -39.51 -42.95
C MET A 1 44.47 -38.13 -43.60
N ASN A 2 45.61 -37.66 -44.16
CA ASN A 2 45.84 -36.59 -45.15
C ASN A 2 45.33 -35.20 -44.85
N ARG A 3 46.18 -34.23 -44.47
CA ARG A 3 47.16 -33.42 -45.23
C ARG A 3 46.50 -32.68 -46.42
N ILE A 4 46.57 -31.34 -46.44
CA ILE A 4 47.54 -30.60 -47.29
C ILE A 4 47.59 -29.13 -46.84
N LEU A 5 48.85 -28.64 -46.66
CA LEU A 5 49.29 -27.24 -46.58
C LEU A 5 49.24 -26.58 -47.99
N VAL A 6 48.97 -25.26 -48.06
CA VAL A 6 49.59 -24.39 -49.08
C VAL A 6 49.97 -23.05 -48.44
N LEU A 7 51.25 -22.76 -48.47
CA LEU A 7 51.88 -21.44 -48.27
C LEU A 7 51.71 -20.56 -49.50
N GLY A 8 51.53 -19.26 -49.25
CA GLY A 8 51.70 -18.23 -50.27
C GLY A 8 52.14 -16.92 -49.63
N ALA A 9 53.39 -16.54 -49.91
CA ALA A 9 54.07 -15.35 -49.39
C ALA A 9 53.97 -14.16 -50.33
N SER A 10 54.28 -12.96 -49.81
CA SER A 10 54.74 -11.71 -50.49
C SER A 10 53.61 -10.68 -50.68
N MET A 11 53.72 -9.39 -50.42
CA MET A 11 54.80 -8.42 -50.42
C MET A 11 54.49 -7.17 -49.59
N VAL A 12 55.54 -6.57 -49.07
CA VAL A 12 55.64 -5.31 -48.36
C VAL A 12 55.38 -4.13 -49.29
N ALA A 13 54.55 -3.18 -48.84
CA ALA A 13 54.56 -1.81 -49.35
C ALA A 13 54.57 -0.83 -48.18
N LEU A 14 55.70 -0.17 -48.00
CA LEU A 14 55.95 0.87 -46.99
C LEU A 14 55.32 2.17 -47.46
N GLY A 15 54.24 2.62 -46.75
CA GLY A 15 53.66 3.93 -46.97
C GLY A 15 53.77 4.75 -45.67
N LEU A 16 54.65 5.72 -45.60
CA LEU A 16 54.68 6.73 -44.55
C LEU A 16 53.46 7.62 -44.68
N VAL A 17 52.59 7.60 -43.69
CA VAL A 17 51.56 8.63 -43.48
C VAL A 17 51.79 9.31 -42.16
N THR A 18 52.01 10.60 -42.23
CA THR A 18 52.24 11.53 -41.10
C THR A 18 51.04 11.55 -40.17
N THR A 19 51.25 11.19 -38.90
CA THR A 19 50.27 11.33 -37.83
C THR A 19 50.06 12.79 -37.48
N SER A 20 48.90 13.34 -37.88
CA SER A 20 48.36 14.55 -37.26
C SER A 20 47.67 14.16 -35.95
N CYS A 21 48.25 14.53 -34.82
CA CYS A 21 47.63 14.49 -33.54
C CYS A 21 46.46 15.50 -33.45
N GLY A 22 45.26 15.07 -33.85
CA GLY A 22 44.05 15.76 -33.47
C GLY A 22 43.59 15.26 -32.13
N SER A 23 43.81 16.01 -31.07
CA SER A 23 43.19 15.79 -29.73
C SER A 23 41.67 16.05 -29.87
N THR A 24 40.90 15.01 -30.23
CA THR A 24 39.48 15.04 -29.97
C THR A 24 39.30 14.84 -28.48
N GLY A 25 39.15 15.97 -27.75
CA GLY A 25 38.63 15.97 -26.41
C GLY A 25 37.26 15.34 -26.45
N GLY A 26 37.17 14.04 -26.12
CA GLY A 26 35.93 13.38 -25.81
C GLY A 26 35.37 14.02 -24.55
N THR A 27 34.47 14.96 -24.72
CA THR A 27 33.56 15.36 -23.65
C THR A 27 32.75 14.10 -23.29
N SER A 28 33.21 13.37 -22.27
CA SER A 28 32.36 12.42 -21.58
C SER A 28 31.21 13.24 -21.01
N SER A 29 30.10 13.29 -21.72
CA SER A 29 28.85 13.75 -21.16
C SER A 29 28.48 12.74 -20.09
N SER A 30 28.92 12.97 -18.84
CA SER A 30 28.39 12.28 -17.68
C SER A 30 26.89 12.59 -17.68
N SER A 31 26.08 11.61 -18.04
CA SER A 31 24.64 11.71 -17.82
C SER A 31 24.43 12.14 -16.38
N PRO A 32 23.59 13.14 -16.11
CA PRO A 32 23.41 13.65 -14.76
C PRO A 32 22.98 12.48 -13.85
N THR A 33 23.69 12.34 -12.74
CA THR A 33 23.50 11.25 -11.80
C THR A 33 22.13 11.42 -11.11
N GLN A 34 21.26 10.44 -11.26
CA GLN A 34 19.93 10.46 -10.66
C GLN A 34 20.00 10.50 -9.12
N ILE A 35 19.10 11.21 -8.45
CA ILE A 35 19.04 11.28 -6.98
C ILE A 35 18.93 9.88 -6.38
N ALA A 36 18.01 9.04 -6.91
CA ALA A 36 17.82 7.66 -6.46
C ALA A 36 19.11 6.83 -6.51
N SER A 37 20.00 7.08 -7.48
CA SER A 37 21.27 6.34 -7.62
C SER A 37 22.29 6.61 -6.50
N GLN A 38 22.01 7.58 -5.64
CA GLN A 38 22.79 7.82 -4.42
C GLN A 38 22.13 7.22 -3.17
N MET A 39 20.89 6.72 -3.28
CA MET A 39 20.06 6.29 -2.16
C MET A 39 20.11 4.78 -1.96
N THR A 40 20.06 4.35 -0.70
CA THR A 40 19.80 2.98 -0.29
C THR A 40 18.31 2.82 0.01
N LEU A 41 17.64 1.91 -0.71
CA LEU A 41 16.26 1.52 -0.44
C LEU A 41 16.21 0.42 0.62
N GLY A 42 15.33 0.53 1.61
CA GLY A 42 15.05 -0.51 2.60
C GLY A 42 13.60 -1.00 2.54
N GLY A 43 13.42 -2.30 2.75
CA GLY A 43 12.10 -2.94 2.76
C GLY A 43 12.21 -4.46 2.88
N PRO A 44 11.08 -5.21 2.78
CA PRO A 44 11.08 -6.66 2.91
C PRO A 44 11.94 -7.33 1.83
N ALA A 45 12.50 -8.49 2.15
CA ALA A 45 13.50 -9.18 1.32
C ALA A 45 13.04 -9.42 -0.12
N GLU A 46 11.74 -9.59 -0.34
CA GLU A 46 11.13 -9.80 -1.65
C GLU A 46 10.88 -8.49 -2.46
N CYS A 47 11.05 -7.32 -1.84
CA CYS A 47 10.82 -6.02 -2.50
C CYS A 47 11.54 -5.85 -3.84
N PRO A 48 12.80 -6.31 -4.05
CA PRO A 48 13.49 -6.18 -5.33
C PRO A 48 12.75 -6.77 -6.52
N THR A 49 11.95 -7.82 -6.30
CA THR A 49 11.22 -8.54 -7.37
C THR A 49 9.73 -8.22 -7.42
N ARG A 50 9.19 -7.57 -6.38
CA ARG A 50 7.75 -7.26 -6.30
C ARG A 50 7.35 -6.09 -7.21
N PRO A 51 6.24 -6.23 -7.97
CA PRO A 51 5.78 -5.22 -8.94
C PRO A 51 5.36 -3.90 -8.30
N PHE A 52 4.97 -3.89 -7.01
CA PHE A 52 4.56 -2.71 -6.24
C PHE A 52 5.63 -2.24 -5.23
N CYS A 53 6.88 -2.70 -5.40
CA CYS A 53 8.03 -2.29 -4.62
C CYS A 53 9.18 -1.88 -5.55
N GLN A 54 10.43 -2.28 -5.31
CA GLN A 54 11.59 -1.80 -6.10
C GLN A 54 11.43 -2.05 -7.61
N ALA A 55 10.97 -3.24 -8.02
CA ALA A 55 10.74 -3.52 -9.44
C ALA A 55 9.74 -2.54 -10.07
N GLY A 56 8.70 -2.16 -9.33
CA GLY A 56 7.74 -1.15 -9.73
C GLY A 56 8.33 0.25 -9.78
N LEU A 57 9.11 0.65 -8.79
CA LEU A 57 9.81 1.94 -8.77
C LEU A 57 10.73 2.11 -9.98
N VAL A 58 11.43 1.04 -10.39
CA VAL A 58 12.23 1.04 -11.62
C VAL A 58 11.33 1.18 -12.86
N ARG A 59 10.28 0.37 -12.96
CA ARG A 59 9.41 0.32 -14.14
C ARG A 59 8.63 1.63 -14.37
N VAL A 60 8.03 2.19 -13.30
CA VAL A 60 7.09 3.33 -13.39
C VAL A 60 7.82 4.67 -13.28
N TYR A 61 8.79 4.74 -12.39
CA TYR A 61 9.51 5.98 -12.08
C TYR A 61 10.91 6.04 -12.69
N GLY A 62 11.46 4.91 -13.15
CA GLY A 62 12.84 4.82 -13.62
C GLY A 62 13.87 4.94 -12.49
N LEU A 63 13.50 4.65 -11.23
CA LEU A 63 14.38 4.84 -10.08
C LEU A 63 15.33 3.67 -9.91
N HIS A 64 16.61 3.92 -10.11
CA HIS A 64 17.69 2.95 -9.89
C HIS A 64 18.45 3.32 -8.62
N PHE A 65 18.33 2.49 -7.58
CA PHE A 65 18.94 2.74 -6.28
C PHE A 65 20.39 2.28 -6.22
N LYS A 66 21.20 2.97 -5.40
CA LYS A 66 22.60 2.59 -5.12
C LYS A 66 22.70 1.20 -4.50
N ALA A 67 21.79 0.88 -3.59
CA ALA A 67 21.75 -0.40 -2.88
C ALA A 67 20.32 -0.68 -2.39
N PHE A 68 20.07 -1.97 -2.11
CA PHE A 68 18.89 -2.43 -1.39
C PHE A 68 19.31 -3.09 -0.07
N ARG A 69 18.60 -2.79 1.02
CA ARG A 69 18.79 -3.42 2.32
C ARG A 69 17.53 -4.19 2.73
N PRO A 70 17.60 -5.53 2.89
CA PRO A 70 16.46 -6.31 3.36
C PRO A 70 16.19 -6.03 4.84
N LEU A 71 14.94 -5.68 5.15
CA LEU A 71 14.41 -5.33 6.47
C LEU A 71 13.00 -5.91 6.61
N ASP A 72 12.23 -5.43 7.59
CA ASP A 72 10.80 -5.74 7.69
C ASP A 72 9.94 -4.89 6.74
N ALA A 73 8.66 -5.22 6.64
CA ALA A 73 7.69 -4.47 5.82
C ALA A 73 7.13 -3.28 6.60
N GLY A 74 7.88 -2.17 6.64
CA GLY A 74 7.48 -0.95 7.31
C GLY A 74 7.50 -0.99 8.84
N GLY A 75 8.01 -2.06 9.42
CA GLY A 75 8.06 -2.28 10.85
C GLY A 75 9.21 -1.53 11.56
N PRO A 76 9.48 -1.92 12.83
CA PRO A 76 10.49 -1.24 13.65
C PRO A 76 11.90 -1.26 13.08
N LEU A 77 12.29 -2.30 12.32
CA LEU A 77 13.63 -2.40 11.75
C LEU A 77 13.82 -1.38 10.62
N THR A 78 12.83 -1.22 9.75
CA THR A 78 12.84 -0.23 8.66
C THR A 78 12.88 1.20 9.21
N LYS A 79 12.02 1.50 10.19
CA LYS A 79 11.98 2.82 10.84
C LYS A 79 13.32 3.13 11.55
N ALA A 80 13.86 2.18 12.31
CA ALA A 80 15.15 2.38 12.98
C ALA A 80 16.32 2.56 11.99
N ALA A 81 16.28 1.89 10.83
CA ALA A 81 17.29 2.05 9.79
C ALA A 81 17.24 3.44 9.14
N LEU A 82 16.03 3.97 8.88
CA LEU A 82 15.83 5.37 8.45
C LEU A 82 16.37 6.36 9.48
N ASP A 83 16.05 6.14 10.77
CA ASP A 83 16.46 7.01 11.87
C ASP A 83 17.97 7.13 12.02
N ARG A 84 18.69 6.03 11.76
CA ARG A 84 20.17 6.01 11.83
C ARG A 84 20.85 6.44 10.53
N GLY A 85 20.08 6.63 9.44
CA GLY A 85 20.63 6.88 8.11
C GLY A 85 21.29 5.65 7.47
N ASP A 86 20.95 4.44 7.92
CA ASP A 86 21.41 3.19 7.33
C ASP A 86 20.73 2.92 5.96
N ILE A 87 19.55 3.51 5.76
CA ILE A 87 18.82 3.60 4.50
C ILE A 87 18.33 5.04 4.30
N ASP A 88 18.10 5.41 3.06
CA ASP A 88 17.66 6.75 2.68
C ASP A 88 16.16 6.80 2.32
N LEU A 89 15.62 5.70 1.80
CA LEU A 89 14.22 5.50 1.46
C LEU A 89 13.74 4.19 2.07
N GLY A 90 12.66 4.21 2.82
CA GLY A 90 12.07 3.02 3.46
C GLY A 90 10.65 2.77 2.96
N LEU A 91 10.28 1.50 2.76
CA LEU A 91 8.88 1.13 2.59
C LEU A 91 8.21 1.23 3.97
N ILE A 92 7.19 2.08 4.09
CA ILE A 92 6.32 2.23 5.27
C ILE A 92 4.90 2.34 4.74
N PHE A 93 3.93 1.61 5.31
CA PHE A 93 2.54 1.67 4.84
C PHE A 93 1.94 3.06 5.01
N SER A 94 1.03 3.45 4.12
CA SER A 94 0.47 4.80 4.08
C SER A 94 -0.34 5.19 5.31
N SER A 95 -0.89 4.22 6.04
CA SER A 95 -1.65 4.39 7.27
C SER A 95 -0.80 4.29 8.56
N ASP A 96 0.54 4.08 8.43
CA ASP A 96 1.41 3.82 9.60
C ASP A 96 1.42 5.00 10.59
N SER A 97 1.26 4.66 11.86
CA SER A 97 1.25 5.61 12.99
C SER A 97 2.51 6.49 13.08
N ALA A 98 3.64 6.06 12.50
CA ALA A 98 4.88 6.81 12.51
C ALA A 98 4.78 8.17 11.79
N TYR A 99 3.88 8.30 10.82
CA TYR A 99 3.63 9.59 10.14
C TYR A 99 3.06 10.65 11.09
N SER A 100 2.33 10.25 12.15
CA SER A 100 1.82 11.17 13.17
C SER A 100 2.91 11.92 13.94
N THR A 101 4.13 11.38 13.94
CA THR A 101 5.27 12.00 14.63
C THR A 101 5.85 13.22 13.89
N GLY A 102 5.52 13.38 12.61
CA GLY A 102 6.12 14.37 11.72
C GLY A 102 7.60 14.14 11.42
N LYS A 103 8.14 12.96 11.77
CA LYS A 103 9.56 12.59 11.59
C LYS A 103 9.87 12.15 10.16
N TYR A 104 8.89 11.55 9.50
CA TYR A 104 9.02 11.02 8.14
C TYR A 104 8.18 11.84 7.17
N VAL A 105 8.66 11.90 5.92
CA VAL A 105 7.92 12.43 4.78
C VAL A 105 7.54 11.24 3.89
N GLN A 106 6.26 10.96 3.76
CA GLN A 106 5.76 10.04 2.75
C GLN A 106 5.86 10.72 1.39
N LEU A 107 6.53 10.08 0.44
CA LEU A 107 6.60 10.57 -0.93
C LEU A 107 5.33 10.18 -1.68
N ALA A 108 4.68 11.17 -2.30
CA ALA A 108 3.47 10.92 -3.07
C ALA A 108 3.76 10.00 -4.28
N ASP A 109 2.91 9.01 -4.48
CA ASP A 109 2.90 8.12 -5.65
C ASP A 109 2.23 8.81 -6.84
N ASP A 110 2.88 9.86 -7.38
CA ASP A 110 2.32 10.76 -8.40
C ASP A 110 2.23 10.16 -9.82
N LYS A 111 2.75 8.92 -10.01
CA LYS A 111 2.55 8.13 -11.24
C LYS A 111 1.73 6.86 -11.01
N HIS A 112 1.06 6.76 -9.87
CA HIS A 112 0.12 5.68 -9.55
C HIS A 112 0.72 4.28 -9.73
N LEU A 113 1.86 4.03 -9.07
CA LEU A 113 2.47 2.71 -9.00
C LEU A 113 1.58 1.72 -8.21
N GLN A 114 1.00 2.21 -7.11
CA GLN A 114 0.16 1.39 -6.24
C GLN A 114 -1.26 1.29 -6.79
N ASN A 115 -1.92 0.16 -6.52
CA ASN A 115 -3.34 0.00 -6.77
C ASN A 115 -4.17 0.66 -5.65
N ALA A 116 -5.46 0.84 -5.89
CA ALA A 116 -6.38 1.47 -4.96
C ALA A 116 -6.73 0.54 -3.79
N ASP A 117 -5.88 0.50 -2.76
CA ASP A 117 -6.12 -0.26 -1.52
C ASP A 117 -6.88 0.60 -0.50
N ASN A 118 -8.01 1.13 -0.96
CA ASN A 118 -8.95 1.89 -0.15
C ASN A 118 -9.73 0.95 0.78
N VAL A 119 -9.97 1.41 2.00
CA VAL A 119 -10.85 0.69 2.94
C VAL A 119 -12.22 0.54 2.32
N VAL A 120 -12.81 -0.65 2.44
CA VAL A 120 -14.12 -0.99 1.89
C VAL A 120 -14.87 -1.95 2.82
N PRO A 121 -16.17 -1.73 3.09
CA PRO A 121 -16.98 -2.70 3.83
C PRO A 121 -17.33 -3.87 2.94
N LEU A 122 -16.98 -5.09 3.32
CA LEU A 122 -17.46 -6.32 2.69
C LEU A 122 -18.62 -6.89 3.50
N ILE A 123 -19.77 -7.07 2.85
CA ILE A 123 -21.01 -7.42 3.53
C ILE A 123 -21.78 -8.52 2.76
N LYS A 124 -22.48 -9.37 3.49
CA LYS A 124 -23.48 -10.27 2.88
C LYS A 124 -24.59 -9.44 2.23
N THR A 125 -24.92 -9.75 0.97
CA THR A 125 -25.99 -9.05 0.23
C THR A 125 -27.32 -9.04 1.00
N SER A 126 -27.65 -10.13 1.73
CA SER A 126 -28.83 -10.23 2.57
C SER A 126 -28.86 -9.27 3.77
N LYS A 127 -27.71 -8.73 4.16
CA LYS A 127 -27.55 -7.75 5.26
C LYS A 127 -27.35 -6.31 4.76
N ALA A 128 -27.06 -6.14 3.48
CA ALA A 128 -26.88 -4.84 2.84
C ALA A 128 -28.21 -4.14 2.55
N THR A 129 -29.02 -3.93 3.61
CA THR A 129 -30.26 -3.16 3.51
C THR A 129 -29.97 -1.69 3.18
N ALA A 130 -30.95 -0.94 2.72
CA ALA A 130 -30.74 0.45 2.30
C ALA A 130 -30.18 1.33 3.43
N ASP A 131 -30.66 1.16 4.68
CA ASP A 131 -30.18 1.92 5.83
C ASP A 131 -28.78 1.47 6.31
N VAL A 132 -28.43 0.20 6.21
CA VAL A 132 -27.07 -0.32 6.51
C VAL A 132 -26.10 0.20 5.46
N THR A 133 -26.41 0.07 4.18
CA THR A 133 -25.57 0.54 3.07
C THR A 133 -25.33 2.04 3.16
N ALA A 134 -26.39 2.84 3.34
CA ALA A 134 -26.26 4.29 3.46
C ALA A 134 -25.37 4.71 4.64
N LEU A 135 -25.52 4.04 5.80
CA LEU A 135 -24.69 4.37 6.97
C LEU A 135 -23.22 4.02 6.75
N LEU A 136 -22.93 2.83 6.22
CA LEU A 136 -21.54 2.40 6.00
C LEU A 136 -20.86 3.26 4.94
N ASN A 137 -21.55 3.58 3.83
CA ASN A 137 -21.02 4.50 2.81
C ASN A 137 -20.82 5.92 3.35
N GLU A 138 -21.71 6.40 4.26
CA GLU A 138 -21.52 7.70 4.91
C GLU A 138 -20.29 7.72 5.81
N ILE A 139 -20.03 6.64 6.57
CA ILE A 139 -18.84 6.50 7.41
C ILE A 139 -17.59 6.48 6.53
N ASP A 140 -17.57 5.63 5.52
CA ASP A 140 -16.42 5.51 4.61
C ASP A 140 -16.16 6.80 3.85
N GLY A 141 -17.20 7.52 3.44
CA GLY A 141 -17.03 8.83 2.82
C GLY A 141 -16.36 9.90 3.70
N LYS A 142 -16.32 9.69 5.02
CA LYS A 142 -15.64 10.59 5.97
C LYS A 142 -14.28 10.07 6.43
N LEU A 143 -14.04 8.77 6.31
CA LEU A 143 -12.79 8.14 6.74
C LEU A 143 -11.66 8.50 5.76
N THR A 144 -10.58 9.08 6.26
CA THR A 144 -9.40 9.48 5.47
C THR A 144 -8.15 8.72 5.89
N THR A 145 -7.11 8.69 5.05
CA THR A 145 -5.80 8.12 5.44
C THR A 145 -5.23 8.80 6.68
N GLN A 146 -5.50 10.11 6.87
CA GLN A 146 -5.07 10.81 8.07
C GLN A 146 -5.81 10.31 9.32
N ASP A 147 -7.08 9.92 9.18
CA ASP A 147 -7.81 9.25 10.28
C ASP A 147 -7.18 7.90 10.59
N LEU A 148 -6.85 7.06 9.59
CA LEU A 148 -6.17 5.77 9.83
C LEU A 148 -4.87 5.97 10.61
N ILE A 149 -4.03 6.94 10.22
CA ILE A 149 -2.79 7.27 10.94
C ILE A 149 -3.07 7.62 12.41
N ALA A 150 -4.11 8.41 12.68
CA ALA A 150 -4.48 8.82 14.03
C ALA A 150 -5.07 7.65 14.85
N LEU A 151 -5.89 6.81 14.23
CA LEU A 151 -6.47 5.60 14.84
C LEU A 151 -5.36 4.59 15.17
N ASN A 152 -4.43 4.35 14.24
CA ASN A 152 -3.27 3.48 14.43
C ASN A 152 -2.34 4.02 15.52
N LYS A 153 -2.13 5.34 15.58
CA LYS A 153 -1.38 5.96 16.68
C LYS A 153 -2.02 5.67 18.02
N SER A 154 -3.35 5.83 18.14
CA SER A 154 -4.07 5.58 19.38
C SER A 154 -3.91 4.12 19.86
N SER A 155 -3.84 3.15 18.92
CA SER A 155 -3.59 1.74 19.23
C SER A 155 -2.11 1.45 19.49
N ASP A 156 -1.22 1.84 18.55
CA ASP A 156 0.18 1.39 18.56
C ASP A 156 1.03 2.13 19.59
N VAL A 157 0.76 3.43 19.78
CA VAL A 157 1.54 4.31 20.65
C VAL A 157 0.83 4.52 21.99
N ASP A 158 -0.44 4.94 21.93
CA ASP A 158 -1.21 5.31 23.14
C ASP A 158 -1.83 4.08 23.82
N LYS A 159 -1.74 2.88 23.21
CA LYS A 159 -2.18 1.57 23.75
C LYS A 159 -3.66 1.53 24.15
N GLN A 160 -4.50 2.26 23.43
CA GLN A 160 -5.94 2.25 23.65
C GLN A 160 -6.58 1.02 22.99
N ASP A 161 -7.68 0.55 23.55
CA ASP A 161 -8.45 -0.55 22.99
C ASP A 161 -9.26 -0.13 21.75
N PRO A 162 -9.45 -1.02 20.76
CA PRO A 162 -10.14 -0.70 19.50
C PRO A 162 -11.55 -0.13 19.68
N ASP A 163 -12.31 -0.58 20.67
CA ASP A 163 -13.67 -0.12 20.95
C ASP A 163 -13.69 1.33 21.49
N VAL A 164 -12.70 1.70 22.31
CA VAL A 164 -12.53 3.06 22.84
C VAL A 164 -12.14 4.01 21.71
N ILE A 165 -11.18 3.61 20.87
CA ILE A 165 -10.72 4.38 19.70
C ILE A 165 -11.89 4.64 18.74
N ALA A 166 -12.62 3.58 18.38
CA ALA A 166 -13.77 3.66 17.48
C ALA A 166 -14.88 4.56 18.02
N LYS A 167 -15.21 4.41 19.32
CA LYS A 167 -16.22 5.25 19.98
C LYS A 167 -15.84 6.72 19.93
N LYS A 168 -14.57 7.05 20.18
CA LYS A 168 -14.08 8.42 20.09
C LYS A 168 -14.24 8.97 18.68
N TRP A 169 -13.76 8.25 17.66
CA TRP A 169 -13.88 8.69 16.27
C TRP A 169 -15.33 8.92 15.87
N LEU A 170 -16.24 7.99 16.21
CA LEU A 170 -17.68 8.11 15.96
C LEU A 170 -18.29 9.34 16.64
N THR A 171 -17.92 9.60 17.90
CA THR A 171 -18.40 10.76 18.63
C THR A 171 -17.92 12.06 18.02
N ASP A 172 -16.64 12.14 17.63
CA ASP A 172 -16.04 13.31 16.99
C ASP A 172 -16.71 13.61 15.62
N HIS A 173 -17.24 12.56 14.94
CA HIS A 173 -17.99 12.68 13.68
C HIS A 173 -19.52 12.70 13.87
N SER A 174 -20.00 12.90 15.09
CA SER A 174 -21.43 13.02 15.43
C SER A 174 -22.29 11.78 15.19
N TYR A 175 -21.69 10.58 15.25
CA TYR A 175 -22.44 9.33 15.22
C TYR A 175 -22.86 8.89 16.63
N SER A 176 -24.10 8.39 16.74
CA SER A 176 -24.55 7.71 17.96
C SER A 176 -23.97 6.29 18.03
N THR A 177 -23.50 5.91 19.22
CA THR A 177 -23.04 4.54 19.54
C THR A 177 -23.99 3.78 20.44
N SER A 178 -25.10 4.42 20.84
CA SER A 178 -26.11 3.85 21.75
C SER A 178 -27.41 3.59 20.98
N ALA A 179 -27.91 2.36 21.07
CA ALA A 179 -29.19 2.00 20.48
C ALA A 179 -30.35 2.69 21.20
N SER A 180 -31.37 3.09 20.45
CA SER A 180 -32.67 3.50 20.95
C SER A 180 -33.76 2.73 20.22
N GLY A 181 -34.73 2.18 20.96
CA GLY A 181 -35.87 1.43 20.40
C GLY A 181 -35.64 -0.08 20.24
N ALA A 182 -36.59 -0.74 19.54
CA ALA A 182 -36.54 -2.17 19.28
C ALA A 182 -35.40 -2.51 18.30
N SER A 183 -34.81 -3.73 18.45
CA SER A 183 -33.75 -4.19 17.54
C SER A 183 -34.25 -4.35 16.11
N LYS A 184 -33.50 -3.83 15.16
CA LYS A 184 -33.72 -3.98 13.70
C LYS A 184 -33.20 -5.31 13.16
N GLY A 185 -32.57 -6.14 13.99
CA GLY A 185 -31.94 -7.40 13.61
C GLY A 185 -30.51 -7.49 14.12
N THR A 186 -29.87 -8.61 13.83
CA THR A 186 -28.49 -8.90 14.27
C THR A 186 -27.52 -8.82 13.11
N ILE A 187 -26.36 -8.21 13.35
CA ILE A 187 -25.22 -8.20 12.43
C ILE A 187 -23.96 -8.64 13.20
N THR A 188 -23.28 -9.65 12.66
CA THR A 188 -21.98 -10.11 13.20
C THR A 188 -20.86 -9.46 12.40
N VAL A 189 -20.04 -8.66 13.06
CA VAL A 189 -18.93 -7.94 12.45
C VAL A 189 -17.61 -8.67 12.75
N GLY A 190 -16.90 -9.05 11.71
CA GLY A 190 -15.58 -9.69 11.77
C GLY A 190 -14.43 -8.68 11.64
N ALA A 191 -13.22 -9.14 11.97
CA ALA A 191 -11.97 -8.41 11.69
C ALA A 191 -10.82 -9.37 11.42
N LEU A 192 -9.89 -8.93 10.58
CA LEU A 192 -8.57 -9.53 10.39
C LEU A 192 -7.74 -9.44 11.71
N ASN A 193 -6.60 -10.12 11.75
CA ASN A 193 -5.80 -10.24 12.98
C ASN A 193 -4.76 -9.11 13.16
N PHE A 194 -5.15 -7.87 12.87
CA PHE A 194 -4.32 -6.70 13.11
C PHE A 194 -5.15 -5.51 13.64
N PRO A 195 -4.51 -4.56 14.36
CA PRO A 195 -5.22 -3.52 15.11
C PRO A 195 -6.14 -2.63 14.27
N GLU A 196 -5.71 -2.15 13.10
CA GLU A 196 -6.49 -1.29 12.23
C GLU A 196 -7.81 -1.94 11.82
N SER A 197 -7.77 -3.23 11.41
CA SER A 197 -8.98 -3.96 11.05
C SER A 197 -9.95 -4.09 12.24
N ALA A 198 -9.44 -4.32 13.45
CA ALA A 198 -10.26 -4.37 14.65
C ALA A 198 -10.92 -3.01 14.97
N ILE A 199 -10.20 -1.90 14.79
CA ILE A 199 -10.72 -0.55 14.99
C ILE A 199 -11.82 -0.24 13.95
N LEU A 200 -11.59 -0.52 12.67
CA LEU A 200 -12.56 -0.32 11.61
C LEU A 200 -13.82 -1.16 11.83
N ALA A 201 -13.68 -2.43 12.23
CA ALA A 201 -14.82 -3.29 12.60
C ALA A 201 -15.62 -2.70 13.76
N GLN A 202 -14.96 -2.14 14.77
CA GLN A 202 -15.61 -1.45 15.88
C GLN A 202 -16.32 -0.16 15.42
N ILE A 203 -15.75 0.61 14.51
CA ILE A 203 -16.40 1.79 13.91
C ILE A 203 -17.71 1.39 13.24
N TYR A 204 -17.70 0.42 12.34
CA TYR A 204 -18.90 -0.05 11.66
C TYR A 204 -19.92 -0.63 12.62
N GLY A 205 -19.49 -1.53 13.51
CA GLY A 205 -20.39 -2.19 14.44
C GLY A 205 -21.04 -1.23 15.43
N GLN A 206 -20.28 -0.30 16.04
CA GLN A 206 -20.83 0.66 17.00
C GLN A 206 -21.78 1.66 16.35
N ALA A 207 -21.50 2.10 15.11
CA ALA A 207 -22.41 2.95 14.36
C ALA A 207 -23.73 2.23 14.02
N LEU A 208 -23.65 0.97 13.58
CA LEU A 208 -24.83 0.13 13.33
C LEU A 208 -25.63 -0.09 14.63
N LYS A 209 -24.94 -0.29 15.77
CA LYS A 209 -25.58 -0.35 17.09
C LYS A 209 -26.35 0.94 17.37
N GLY A 210 -25.78 2.10 17.10
CA GLY A 210 -26.43 3.41 17.23
C GLY A 210 -27.69 3.55 16.37
N LYS A 211 -27.79 2.82 15.24
CA LYS A 211 -28.97 2.75 14.40
C LYS A 211 -30.02 1.71 14.82
N GLY A 212 -29.75 0.96 15.90
CA GLY A 212 -30.68 0.00 16.49
C GLY A 212 -30.45 -1.46 16.10
N TYR A 213 -29.29 -1.79 15.49
CA TYR A 213 -28.92 -3.19 15.28
C TYR A 213 -28.30 -3.82 16.53
N THR A 214 -28.53 -5.12 16.72
CA THR A 214 -27.81 -5.92 17.72
C THR A 214 -26.50 -6.38 17.10
N ILE A 215 -25.36 -6.02 17.69
CA ILE A 215 -24.03 -6.30 17.13
C ILE A 215 -23.32 -7.36 17.94
N THR A 216 -22.74 -8.34 17.23
CA THR A 216 -21.77 -9.29 17.75
C THR A 216 -20.44 -9.05 17.05
N PHE A 217 -19.33 -8.99 17.81
CA PHE A 217 -17.99 -8.84 17.24
C PHE A 217 -17.24 -10.16 17.28
N LYS A 218 -16.59 -10.50 16.18
CA LYS A 218 -15.63 -11.60 16.04
C LYS A 218 -14.31 -11.01 15.50
N LEU A 219 -13.51 -10.46 16.41
CA LEU A 219 -12.23 -9.82 16.08
C LEU A 219 -11.09 -10.84 16.09
N ASN A 220 -9.97 -10.50 15.44
CA ASN A 220 -8.75 -11.32 15.39
C ASN A 220 -9.00 -12.74 14.83
N LEU A 221 -9.83 -12.86 13.81
CA LEU A 221 -10.18 -14.15 13.21
C LEU A 221 -9.02 -14.81 12.48
N GLY A 222 -8.07 -14.04 11.98
CA GLY A 222 -6.94 -14.52 11.22
C GLY A 222 -6.66 -13.68 9.99
N SER A 223 -5.96 -14.28 9.01
CA SER A 223 -5.72 -13.68 7.71
C SER A 223 -7.00 -13.74 6.83
N ARG A 224 -6.95 -13.14 5.64
CA ARG A 224 -8.07 -13.12 4.69
C ARG A 224 -8.56 -14.52 4.32
N GLU A 225 -7.64 -15.48 4.23
CA GLU A 225 -7.95 -16.89 3.96
C GLU A 225 -8.87 -17.54 5.02
N VAL A 226 -8.98 -16.93 6.20
CA VAL A 226 -9.88 -17.35 7.29
C VAL A 226 -11.16 -16.51 7.31
N VAL A 227 -11.02 -15.19 7.18
CA VAL A 227 -12.12 -14.23 7.37
C VAL A 227 -13.09 -14.24 6.20
N GLU A 228 -12.60 -14.32 4.98
CA GLU A 228 -13.43 -14.34 3.77
C GLU A 228 -14.34 -15.60 3.71
N PRO A 229 -13.81 -16.84 3.94
CA PRO A 229 -14.69 -18.00 4.07
C PRO A 229 -15.70 -17.93 5.22
N ALA A 230 -15.38 -17.22 6.30
CA ALA A 230 -16.34 -17.01 7.41
C ALA A 230 -17.49 -16.07 6.98
N LEU A 231 -17.20 -15.06 6.14
CA LEU A 231 -18.22 -14.22 5.53
C LEU A 231 -19.09 -15.02 4.54
N GLU A 232 -18.48 -15.81 3.66
CA GLU A 232 -19.22 -16.66 2.70
C GLU A 232 -20.19 -17.61 3.42
N LYS A 233 -19.74 -18.31 4.47
CA LYS A 233 -20.55 -19.24 5.26
C LYS A 233 -21.61 -18.55 6.11
N GLY A 234 -21.45 -17.25 6.41
CA GLY A 234 -22.33 -16.50 7.32
C GLY A 234 -21.98 -16.65 8.78
N ASP A 235 -20.76 -17.05 9.10
CA ASP A 235 -20.21 -16.98 10.46
C ASP A 235 -20.03 -15.54 10.92
N ILE A 236 -19.79 -14.63 9.97
CA ILE A 236 -19.86 -13.18 10.07
C ILE A 236 -20.74 -12.61 8.95
N ASP A 237 -21.22 -11.39 9.11
CA ASP A 237 -22.08 -10.72 8.13
C ASP A 237 -21.39 -9.54 7.43
N LEU A 238 -20.36 -8.97 8.05
CA LEU A 238 -19.64 -7.76 7.63
C LEU A 238 -18.21 -7.80 8.15
N PHE A 239 -17.24 -7.33 7.37
CA PHE A 239 -15.92 -6.95 7.87
C PHE A 239 -15.29 -5.85 6.99
N PRO A 240 -14.39 -5.00 7.55
CA PRO A 240 -13.61 -4.05 6.77
C PRO A 240 -12.46 -4.77 6.05
N ASP A 241 -12.23 -4.44 4.79
CA ASP A 241 -11.10 -4.92 4.00
C ASP A 241 -10.55 -3.82 3.08
N TYR A 242 -9.64 -4.15 2.17
CA TYR A 242 -8.94 -3.26 1.26
C TYR A 242 -9.19 -3.66 -0.18
N ALA A 243 -9.68 -2.73 -0.99
CA ALA A 243 -10.31 -3.01 -2.28
C ALA A 243 -9.40 -3.76 -3.26
N ALA A 244 -8.15 -3.29 -3.45
CA ALA A 244 -7.24 -3.90 -4.40
C ALA A 244 -6.73 -5.26 -3.92
N THR A 245 -6.37 -5.37 -2.65
CA THR A 245 -5.89 -6.62 -2.07
C THR A 245 -6.99 -7.68 -2.08
N GLU A 246 -8.24 -7.32 -1.75
CA GLU A 246 -9.36 -8.24 -1.81
C GLU A 246 -9.68 -8.67 -3.25
N LEU A 247 -9.66 -7.75 -4.21
CA LEU A 247 -9.84 -8.12 -5.62
C LEU A 247 -8.78 -9.13 -6.08
N GLU A 248 -7.51 -8.91 -5.74
CA GLU A 248 -6.45 -9.83 -6.13
C GLU A 248 -6.56 -11.18 -5.40
N PHE A 249 -7.10 -11.21 -4.18
CA PHE A 249 -7.42 -12.45 -3.49
C PHE A 249 -8.53 -13.23 -4.22
N GLN A 250 -9.64 -12.58 -4.55
CA GLN A 250 -10.78 -13.19 -5.23
C GLN A 250 -10.44 -13.71 -6.63
N ASN A 251 -9.62 -12.96 -7.38
CA ASN A 251 -9.23 -13.30 -8.74
C ASN A 251 -7.97 -14.17 -8.82
N LYS A 252 -7.36 -14.53 -7.66
CA LYS A 252 -6.13 -15.36 -7.55
C LYS A 252 -4.91 -14.71 -8.21
N GLY A 253 -4.74 -13.40 -7.98
CA GLY A 253 -3.56 -12.65 -8.43
C GLY A 253 -3.52 -12.37 -9.92
N LYS A 254 -4.67 -12.14 -10.58
CA LYS A 254 -4.72 -11.83 -12.02
C LYS A 254 -4.24 -10.42 -12.38
N GLY A 255 -4.02 -9.55 -11.41
CA GLY A 255 -3.58 -8.18 -11.64
C GLY A 255 -4.67 -7.29 -12.24
N GLU A 256 -5.92 -7.46 -11.81
CA GLU A 256 -7.08 -6.69 -12.30
C GLU A 256 -7.39 -5.45 -11.46
N ALA A 257 -6.75 -5.31 -10.29
CA ALA A 257 -6.86 -4.10 -9.49
C ALA A 257 -6.16 -2.92 -10.20
N THR A 258 -6.72 -1.72 -10.04
CA THR A 258 -6.23 -0.50 -10.66
C THR A 258 -6.04 0.62 -9.63
N PRO A 259 -5.37 1.73 -9.94
CA PRO A 259 -5.32 2.91 -9.08
C PRO A 259 -6.66 3.62 -8.89
N ASP A 260 -7.69 3.29 -9.69
CA ASP A 260 -9.05 3.82 -9.54
C ASP A 260 -9.85 2.94 -8.57
N ALA A 261 -10.20 3.50 -7.40
CA ALA A 261 -10.91 2.78 -6.35
C ALA A 261 -12.30 2.32 -6.79
N ALA A 262 -13.06 3.15 -7.49
CA ALA A 262 -14.42 2.82 -7.94
C ALA A 262 -14.39 1.70 -8.99
N ALA A 263 -13.45 1.77 -9.95
CA ALA A 263 -13.26 0.73 -10.95
C ALA A 263 -12.80 -0.60 -10.31
N THR A 264 -11.91 -0.53 -9.31
CA THR A 264 -11.44 -1.71 -8.56
C THR A 264 -12.59 -2.36 -7.79
N VAL A 265 -13.42 -1.59 -7.07
CA VAL A 265 -14.59 -2.10 -6.35
C VAL A 265 -15.66 -2.65 -7.30
N ALA A 266 -15.91 -1.96 -8.42
CA ALA A 266 -16.85 -2.48 -9.43
C ALA A 266 -16.38 -3.84 -9.97
N LYS A 267 -15.08 -4.00 -10.24
CA LYS A 267 -14.49 -5.27 -10.67
C LYS A 267 -14.55 -6.32 -9.56
N LEU A 268 -14.25 -5.96 -8.32
CA LEU A 268 -14.35 -6.84 -7.15
C LEU A 268 -15.77 -7.41 -7.02
N ASN A 269 -16.79 -6.58 -7.16
CA ASN A 269 -18.19 -7.01 -7.06
C ASN A 269 -18.56 -8.06 -8.11
N THR A 270 -17.93 -8.10 -9.29
CA THR A 270 -18.17 -9.20 -10.27
C THR A 270 -17.74 -10.57 -9.74
N TYR A 271 -16.83 -10.64 -8.77
CA TYR A 271 -16.41 -11.88 -8.10
C TYR A 271 -17.22 -12.17 -6.83
N LEU A 272 -17.72 -11.12 -6.15
CA LEU A 272 -18.46 -11.25 -4.89
C LEU A 272 -19.95 -11.55 -5.11
N ASP A 273 -20.58 -10.93 -6.11
CA ASP A 273 -22.02 -11.08 -6.39
C ASP A 273 -22.48 -12.55 -6.52
N PRO A 274 -21.75 -13.44 -7.24
CA PRO A 274 -22.12 -14.86 -7.34
C PRO A 274 -22.10 -15.61 -6.00
N LYS A 275 -21.36 -15.07 -5.01
CA LYS A 275 -21.22 -15.62 -3.65
C LYS A 275 -22.27 -15.06 -2.68
N GLY A 276 -23.13 -14.14 -3.12
CA GLY A 276 -24.08 -13.41 -2.27
C GLY A 276 -23.40 -12.41 -1.34
N LEU A 277 -22.25 -11.90 -1.74
CA LEU A 277 -21.45 -10.89 -1.04
C LEU A 277 -21.40 -9.60 -1.84
N LYS A 278 -21.06 -8.51 -1.18
CA LYS A 278 -20.91 -7.20 -1.81
C LYS A 278 -19.83 -6.35 -1.11
N ALA A 279 -18.99 -5.71 -1.89
CA ALA A 279 -18.19 -4.57 -1.47
C ALA A 279 -19.04 -3.29 -1.64
N LEU A 280 -19.11 -2.45 -0.60
CA LEU A 280 -19.80 -1.17 -0.67
C LEU A 280 -18.87 -0.08 -1.25
N ASP A 281 -19.24 1.20 -1.12
CA ASP A 281 -18.44 2.29 -1.67
C ASP A 281 -17.08 2.37 -0.95
N PRO A 282 -15.97 2.56 -1.69
CA PRO A 282 -14.65 2.67 -1.09
C PRO A 282 -14.49 4.01 -0.39
N SER A 283 -13.79 3.98 0.76
CA SER A 283 -13.43 5.19 1.50
C SER A 283 -12.30 5.96 0.79
N PRO A 284 -12.11 7.27 1.06
CA PRO A 284 -10.88 7.98 0.73
C PRO A 284 -9.64 7.47 1.46
N ALA A 285 -9.83 6.72 2.56
CA ALA A 285 -8.75 6.17 3.35
C ALA A 285 -8.05 5.01 2.63
N VAL A 286 -6.72 5.05 2.58
CA VAL A 286 -5.89 4.08 1.88
C VAL A 286 -4.86 3.50 2.84
N ASP A 287 -4.72 2.17 2.86
CA ASP A 287 -3.58 1.47 3.45
C ASP A 287 -2.86 0.64 2.38
N GLN A 288 -1.78 1.20 1.86
CA GLN A 288 -0.99 0.61 0.76
C GLN A 288 0.51 0.78 1.01
N ASN A 289 1.32 0.10 0.21
CA ASN A 289 2.75 0.36 0.21
C ASN A 289 3.02 1.84 -0.07
N ALA A 290 3.79 2.47 0.80
CA ALA A 290 4.28 3.83 0.60
C ALA A 290 5.79 3.88 0.85
N PHE A 291 6.42 4.94 0.39
CA PHE A 291 7.85 5.13 0.53
C PHE A 291 8.13 6.43 1.25
N ALA A 292 8.96 6.35 2.29
CA ALA A 292 9.24 7.48 3.16
C ALA A 292 10.73 7.78 3.29
N VAL A 293 11.03 9.05 3.49
CA VAL A 293 12.36 9.57 3.81
C VAL A 293 12.33 10.23 5.19
N LEU A 294 13.48 10.31 5.85
CA LEU A 294 13.61 11.06 7.10
C LEU A 294 13.48 12.56 6.81
N LYS A 295 12.56 13.27 7.48
CA LYS A 295 12.27 14.69 7.25
C LYS A 295 13.49 15.59 7.49
N SER A 296 14.28 15.29 8.53
CA SER A 296 15.52 16.01 8.85
C SER A 296 16.72 15.56 8.03
N GLY A 297 16.59 14.52 7.19
CA GLY A 297 17.66 13.94 6.40
C GLY A 297 17.92 14.70 5.09
N LYS A 298 18.97 14.30 4.38
CA LYS A 298 19.38 14.86 3.07
C LYS A 298 18.23 14.94 2.06
N TYR A 299 17.31 13.97 2.10
CA TYR A 299 16.24 13.80 1.13
C TYR A 299 14.86 14.29 1.62
N GLY A 300 14.77 14.82 2.85
CA GLY A 300 13.51 15.26 3.47
C GLY A 300 12.81 16.45 2.81
N LYS A 301 13.47 17.08 1.84
CA LYS A 301 12.90 18.17 1.01
C LYS A 301 12.02 17.68 -0.13
N TYR A 302 12.13 16.40 -0.52
CA TYR A 302 11.34 15.82 -1.60
C TYR A 302 9.97 15.39 -1.10
N THR A 303 8.96 15.50 -1.94
CA THR A 303 7.56 15.21 -1.60
C THR A 303 6.89 14.21 -2.53
N LYS A 304 7.54 13.88 -3.66
CA LYS A 304 7.04 12.95 -4.67
C LYS A 304 8.09 11.92 -5.04
N LEU A 305 7.64 10.73 -5.44
CA LEU A 305 8.54 9.71 -5.96
C LEU A 305 9.24 10.16 -7.26
N SER A 306 8.54 10.91 -8.11
CA SER A 306 9.14 11.46 -9.35
C SER A 306 10.29 12.44 -9.08
N ASP A 307 10.33 13.12 -7.93
CA ASP A 307 11.42 14.03 -7.57
C ASP A 307 12.78 13.28 -7.54
N LEU A 308 12.77 12.00 -7.15
CA LEU A 308 13.98 11.18 -7.02
C LEU A 308 14.59 10.78 -8.37
N ALA A 309 13.85 10.95 -9.48
CA ALA A 309 14.35 10.75 -10.82
C ALA A 309 15.14 11.96 -11.34
N GLY A 310 15.06 13.09 -10.64
CA GLY A 310 15.81 14.30 -10.98
C GLY A 310 17.32 14.15 -10.79
N ASN A 311 18.06 15.16 -11.27
CA ASN A 311 19.52 15.21 -11.15
C ASN A 311 19.93 15.51 -9.70
N ALA A 312 20.94 14.78 -9.22
CA ALA A 312 21.51 14.94 -7.89
C ALA A 312 22.40 16.17 -7.76
#